data_3ad40e6a94a225b7748ed75cd6e356af
#
_entry.id   3ad40e6a94a225b7748ed75cd6e356af
#
_cell.length_a   1.000
_cell.length_b   1.000
_cell.length_c   1.000
_cell.angle_alpha   90.00
_cell.angle_beta   90.00
_cell.angle_gamma   90.00
#
_symmetry.space_group_name_H-M   'P 1'
#
loop_
_entity.id
_entity.type
_entity.pdbx_description
1 polymer ?
#
loop_
_entity_poly.entity_id
_entity_poly.type
_entity_poly.pdbx_seq_one_letter_code
_entity_poly.pdbx_strand_id
1 'polypeptide(L)'
;MSKIREKALRIFAQAKEMPGYSLSWERHSLNVAKITESITRAIIENGGSLNFTKLADEYPRADEVLSGEEMMDMAFSAGLLHDIGRCVEIKVGLRHPILGYNLLMREGLSELAQVSMTHTYYGYKQIERAEFWEELGPESLDFTQDYMKVAEISDLDLLVQLADNMGHAMGVMTISDRFSDILIRHGIRFAGDHLRELFRIKQYFDKKAGINIYELFREEIIRTTMMEPNGVMREKQNVTDETEESL
;
A
#
# COMPACT_ATOMS: atom_id res chain seq x y z
N MET A 1 17.46 -14.08 3.85
CA MET A 1 16.39 -13.22 4.44
C MET A 1 17.06 -12.17 5.32
N SER A 2 16.84 -10.91 5.05
CA SER A 2 17.44 -9.79 5.78
C SER A 2 16.75 -9.54 7.14
N LYS A 3 17.42 -8.81 8.05
CA LYS A 3 16.86 -8.42 9.35
C LYS A 3 15.57 -7.61 9.23
N ILE A 4 15.43 -6.79 8.16
CA ILE A 4 14.22 -5.99 7.93
C ILE A 4 13.03 -6.88 7.63
N ARG A 5 13.19 -7.89 6.77
CA ARG A 5 12.13 -8.85 6.44
C ARG A 5 11.71 -9.69 7.64
N GLU A 6 12.65 -10.18 8.43
CA GLU A 6 12.35 -10.91 9.68
C GLU A 6 11.53 -10.05 10.64
N LYS A 7 11.92 -8.78 10.80
CA LYS A 7 11.22 -7.84 11.68
C LYS A 7 9.84 -7.50 11.15
N ALA A 8 9.71 -7.28 9.85
CA ALA A 8 8.43 -7.00 9.21
C ALA A 8 7.44 -8.17 9.37
N LEU A 9 7.89 -9.39 9.16
CA LEU A 9 7.07 -10.61 9.35
C LEU A 9 6.64 -10.77 10.80
N ARG A 10 7.50 -10.45 11.77
CA ARG A 10 7.13 -10.48 13.20
C ARG A 10 6.05 -9.46 13.53
N ILE A 11 6.19 -8.21 13.07
CA ILE A 11 5.20 -7.16 13.30
C ILE A 11 3.86 -7.54 12.64
N PHE A 12 3.91 -8.05 11.41
CA PHE A 12 2.74 -8.52 10.69
C PHE A 12 2.01 -9.66 11.43
N ALA A 13 2.75 -10.61 12.00
CA ALA A 13 2.16 -11.68 12.80
C ALA A 13 1.50 -11.13 14.09
N GLN A 14 2.13 -10.15 14.75
CA GLN A 14 1.58 -9.49 15.94
C GLN A 14 0.31 -8.69 15.64
N ALA A 15 0.10 -8.24 14.40
CA ALA A 15 -1.09 -7.52 14.01
C ALA A 15 -2.39 -8.31 14.22
N LYS A 16 -2.34 -9.65 14.27
CA LYS A 16 -3.50 -10.52 14.54
C LYS A 16 -4.11 -10.29 15.92
N GLU A 17 -3.33 -9.78 16.85
CA GLU A 17 -3.77 -9.45 18.21
C GLU A 17 -4.23 -7.98 18.36
N MET A 18 -4.16 -7.20 17.28
CA MET A 18 -4.56 -5.80 17.29
C MET A 18 -6.06 -5.62 17.04
N PRO A 19 -6.69 -4.60 17.64
CA PRO A 19 -8.16 -4.44 17.62
C PRO A 19 -8.76 -4.22 16.23
N GLY A 20 -8.01 -3.64 15.29
CA GLY A 20 -8.46 -3.37 13.91
C GLY A 20 -8.10 -4.47 12.89
N TYR A 21 -7.52 -5.59 13.35
CA TYR A 21 -7.17 -6.69 12.45
C TYR A 21 -8.41 -7.24 11.71
N SER A 22 -8.22 -7.56 10.43
CA SER A 22 -9.20 -8.31 9.64
C SER A 22 -8.50 -9.23 8.63
N LEU A 23 -9.14 -10.34 8.30
CA LEU A 23 -8.63 -11.27 7.29
C LEU A 23 -8.52 -10.62 5.90
N SER A 24 -9.39 -9.66 5.60
CA SER A 24 -9.35 -8.89 4.35
C SER A 24 -8.08 -8.03 4.28
N TRP A 25 -7.73 -7.33 5.38
CA TRP A 25 -6.49 -6.57 5.49
C TRP A 25 -5.26 -7.49 5.35
N GLU A 26 -5.24 -8.62 6.06
CA GLU A 26 -4.12 -9.58 6.00
C GLU A 26 -3.86 -10.04 4.56
N ARG A 27 -4.90 -10.48 3.86
CA ARG A 27 -4.81 -10.95 2.47
C ARG A 27 -4.38 -9.84 1.51
N HIS A 28 -4.93 -8.65 1.67
CA HIS A 28 -4.54 -7.48 0.89
C HIS A 28 -3.04 -7.18 1.06
N SER A 29 -2.56 -7.05 2.30
CA SER A 29 -1.15 -6.76 2.59
C SER A 29 -0.19 -7.83 2.06
N LEU A 30 -0.56 -9.11 2.13
CA LEU A 30 0.22 -10.20 1.52
C LEU A 30 0.27 -10.10 -0.01
N ASN A 31 -0.82 -9.72 -0.66
CA ASN A 31 -0.84 -9.53 -2.10
C ASN A 31 -0.01 -8.30 -2.51
N VAL A 32 -0.07 -7.21 -1.76
CA VAL A 32 0.78 -6.02 -2.00
C VAL A 32 2.25 -6.37 -1.83
N ALA A 33 2.63 -7.11 -0.78
CA ALA A 33 4.01 -7.58 -0.58
C ALA A 33 4.50 -8.46 -1.73
N LYS A 34 3.67 -9.37 -2.23
CA LYS A 34 3.97 -10.21 -3.40
C LYS A 34 4.20 -9.36 -4.65
N ILE A 35 3.35 -8.35 -4.88
CA ILE A 35 3.45 -7.49 -6.06
C ILE A 35 4.75 -6.68 -6.01
N THR A 36 5.06 -6.04 -4.88
CA THR A 36 6.29 -5.25 -4.73
C THR A 36 7.54 -6.10 -4.92
N GLU A 37 7.60 -7.28 -4.32
CA GLU A 37 8.72 -8.22 -4.49
C GLU A 37 8.87 -8.68 -5.94
N SER A 38 7.77 -9.05 -6.61
CA SER A 38 7.80 -9.56 -7.98
C SER A 38 8.25 -8.49 -8.99
N ILE A 39 7.78 -7.25 -8.86
CA ILE A 39 8.20 -6.14 -9.71
C ILE A 39 9.68 -5.82 -9.45
N THR A 40 10.12 -5.80 -8.20
CA THR A 40 11.53 -5.58 -7.85
C THR A 40 12.43 -6.64 -8.45
N ARG A 41 12.02 -7.91 -8.38
CA ARG A 41 12.75 -9.02 -9.02
C ARG A 41 12.90 -8.81 -10.52
N ALA A 42 11.82 -8.46 -11.22
CA ALA A 42 11.87 -8.21 -12.66
C ALA A 42 12.79 -7.02 -13.01
N ILE A 43 12.81 -5.97 -12.18
CA ILE A 43 13.73 -4.84 -12.36
C ILE A 43 15.19 -5.31 -12.24
N ILE A 44 15.51 -6.12 -11.23
CA ILE A 44 16.86 -6.64 -11.00
C ILE A 44 17.27 -7.56 -12.17
N GLU A 45 16.39 -8.45 -12.60
CA GLU A 45 16.62 -9.35 -13.74
C GLU A 45 16.84 -8.59 -15.06
N ASN A 46 16.23 -7.40 -15.20
CA ASN A 46 16.48 -6.49 -16.32
C ASN A 46 17.75 -5.62 -16.14
N GLY A 47 18.56 -5.86 -15.13
CA GLY A 47 19.79 -5.11 -14.83
C GLY A 47 19.57 -3.74 -14.20
N GLY A 48 18.36 -3.45 -13.72
CA GLY A 48 18.00 -2.21 -13.04
C GLY A 48 18.09 -2.31 -11.51
N SER A 49 17.77 -1.19 -10.86
CA SER A 49 17.67 -1.07 -9.40
C SER A 49 16.55 -0.12 -9.01
N LEU A 50 16.10 -0.19 -7.75
CA LEU A 50 15.23 0.82 -7.15
C LEU A 50 16.10 1.93 -6.55
N ASN A 51 15.66 3.17 -6.73
CA ASN A 51 16.25 4.33 -6.05
C ASN A 51 15.56 4.51 -4.70
N PHE A 52 16.32 4.36 -3.63
CA PHE A 52 15.88 4.70 -2.29
C PHE A 52 16.34 6.12 -1.99
N THR A 53 15.42 7.01 -1.58
CA THR A 53 15.80 8.28 -0.95
C THR A 53 16.56 7.96 0.32
N LYS A 54 17.54 8.80 0.65
CA LYS A 54 18.45 8.65 1.80
C LYS A 54 17.83 7.81 2.91
N LEU A 55 18.29 6.58 3.02
CA LEU A 55 18.13 5.81 4.25
C LEU A 55 18.59 6.73 5.38
N ALA A 56 17.72 6.99 6.36
CA ALA A 56 17.95 7.95 7.42
C ALA A 56 19.36 7.76 8.04
N ASP A 57 19.93 8.84 8.56
CA ASP A 57 21.32 8.94 9.09
C ASP A 57 21.74 7.82 10.08
N GLU A 58 20.81 6.97 10.50
CA GLU A 58 21.05 5.81 11.38
C GLU A 58 21.57 4.55 10.66
N TYR A 59 21.48 4.49 9.33
CA TYR A 59 22.14 3.46 8.53
C TYR A 59 23.42 4.03 7.93
N PRO A 60 24.60 3.60 8.39
CA PRO A 60 25.90 4.16 7.94
C PRO A 60 26.26 3.77 6.50
N ARG A 61 25.29 3.56 5.62
CA ARG A 61 25.45 2.98 4.29
C ARG A 61 24.83 3.79 3.15
N ALA A 62 24.79 5.12 3.27
CA ALA A 62 24.37 5.99 2.17
C ALA A 62 25.15 5.76 0.85
N ASP A 63 26.30 5.08 0.91
CA ASP A 63 27.16 4.73 -0.22
C ASP A 63 27.10 3.24 -0.61
N GLU A 64 26.38 2.38 0.14
CA GLU A 64 26.25 0.96 -0.21
C GLU A 64 24.99 0.75 -1.06
N VAL A 65 25.20 0.33 -2.29
CA VAL A 65 24.14 -0.19 -3.16
C VAL A 65 23.60 -1.47 -2.53
N LEU A 66 22.30 -1.48 -2.17
CA LEU A 66 21.65 -2.68 -1.67
C LEU A 66 21.85 -3.83 -2.67
N SER A 67 22.16 -5.02 -2.17
CA SER A 67 22.14 -6.22 -2.98
C SER A 67 20.73 -6.49 -3.52
N GLY A 68 20.63 -7.26 -4.58
CA GLY A 68 19.32 -7.61 -5.14
C GLY A 68 18.40 -8.30 -4.12
N GLU A 69 18.95 -9.13 -3.21
CA GLU A 69 18.19 -9.78 -2.14
C GLU A 69 17.69 -8.77 -1.10
N GLU A 70 18.55 -7.85 -0.66
CA GLU A 70 18.17 -6.80 0.29
C GLU A 70 17.11 -5.87 -0.28
N MET A 71 17.21 -5.55 -1.57
CA MET A 71 16.25 -4.73 -2.29
C MET A 71 14.88 -5.41 -2.37
N MET A 72 14.83 -6.71 -2.66
CA MET A 72 13.59 -7.50 -2.65
C MET A 72 12.99 -7.59 -1.25
N ASP A 73 13.82 -7.82 -0.23
CA ASP A 73 13.37 -7.91 1.16
C ASP A 73 12.81 -6.58 1.66
N MET A 74 13.42 -5.44 1.27
CA MET A 74 12.90 -4.09 1.55
C MET A 74 11.55 -3.87 0.88
N ALA A 75 11.44 -4.15 -0.42
CA ALA A 75 10.21 -3.98 -1.19
C ALA A 75 9.07 -4.87 -0.66
N PHE A 76 9.36 -6.13 -0.35
CA PHE A 76 8.42 -7.02 0.30
C PHE A 76 7.92 -6.47 1.63
N SER A 77 8.85 -6.03 2.49
CA SER A 77 8.53 -5.52 3.83
C SER A 77 7.70 -4.25 3.78
N ALA A 78 8.00 -3.36 2.84
CA ALA A 78 7.24 -2.14 2.59
C ALA A 78 5.80 -2.46 2.16
N GLY A 79 5.63 -3.35 1.19
CA GLY A 79 4.31 -3.80 0.74
C GLY A 79 3.52 -4.51 1.86
N LEU A 80 4.20 -5.32 2.70
CA LEU A 80 3.57 -6.05 3.79
C LEU A 80 3.02 -5.12 4.89
N LEU A 81 3.74 -4.04 5.20
CA LEU A 81 3.44 -3.17 6.34
C LEU A 81 2.85 -1.80 5.97
N HIS A 82 2.66 -1.49 4.67
CA HIS A 82 2.17 -0.18 4.24
C HIS A 82 0.89 0.25 4.96
N ASP A 83 0.00 -0.68 5.19
CA ASP A 83 -1.35 -0.48 5.75
C ASP A 83 -1.49 -0.98 7.21
N ILE A 84 -0.36 -1.22 7.92
CA ILE A 84 -0.35 -1.77 9.29
C ILE A 84 -1.15 -0.89 10.28
N GLY A 85 -1.23 0.40 10.02
CA GLY A 85 -2.00 1.32 10.84
C GLY A 85 -3.50 1.02 10.90
N ARG A 86 -4.05 0.28 9.92
CA ARG A 86 -5.44 -0.19 9.96
C ARG A 86 -5.71 -1.16 11.11
N CYS A 87 -4.67 -1.85 11.58
CA CYS A 87 -4.80 -2.78 12.69
C CYS A 87 -4.75 -2.11 14.07
N VAL A 88 -4.22 -0.88 14.16
CA VAL A 88 -3.97 -0.21 15.46
C VAL A 88 -5.26 0.09 16.21
N GLU A 89 -6.31 0.52 15.50
CA GLU A 89 -7.61 0.86 16.07
C GLU A 89 -8.75 0.34 15.19
N ILE A 90 -9.95 0.21 15.76
CA ILE A 90 -11.16 -0.11 15.00
C ILE A 90 -11.61 1.16 14.25
N LYS A 91 -11.93 1.03 12.97
CA LYS A 91 -12.45 2.11 12.11
C LYS A 91 -11.53 3.34 12.00
N VAL A 92 -10.26 3.11 11.77
CA VAL A 92 -9.24 4.19 11.68
C VAL A 92 -9.43 5.14 10.47
N GLY A 93 -10.17 4.74 9.44
CA GLY A 93 -10.40 5.57 8.24
C GLY A 93 -9.10 6.08 7.63
N LEU A 94 -9.05 7.38 7.34
CA LEU A 94 -7.88 8.07 6.75
C LEU A 94 -6.71 8.28 7.73
N ARG A 95 -6.85 7.90 9.01
CA ARG A 95 -5.77 8.02 10.01
C ARG A 95 -4.75 6.89 9.94
N HIS A 96 -5.03 5.81 9.19
CA HIS A 96 -4.13 4.66 9.12
C HIS A 96 -2.70 4.99 8.68
N PRO A 97 -2.42 5.95 7.75
CA PRO A 97 -1.04 6.29 7.40
C PRO A 97 -0.24 6.79 8.60
N ILE A 98 -0.82 7.70 9.40
CA ILE A 98 -0.19 8.26 10.59
C ILE A 98 0.01 7.21 11.68
N LEU A 99 -1.00 6.36 11.91
CA LEU A 99 -0.93 5.29 12.90
C LEU A 99 0.14 4.26 12.52
N GLY A 100 0.23 3.91 11.24
CA GLY A 100 1.27 3.03 10.71
C GLY A 100 2.65 3.66 10.82
N TYR A 101 2.80 4.92 10.44
CA TYR A 101 4.02 5.70 10.61
C TYR A 101 4.51 5.65 12.06
N ASN A 102 3.66 6.02 13.01
CA ASN A 102 4.00 6.04 14.43
C ASN A 102 4.38 4.66 14.98
N LEU A 103 3.70 3.60 14.53
CA LEU A 103 4.03 2.23 14.91
C LEU A 103 5.40 1.83 14.38
N LEU A 104 5.66 2.04 13.07
CA LEU A 104 6.91 1.63 12.43
C LEU A 104 8.10 2.45 12.92
N MET A 105 7.93 3.75 13.22
CA MET A 105 8.98 4.56 13.86
C MET A 105 9.34 4.02 15.23
N ARG A 106 8.36 3.65 16.07
CA ARG A 106 8.62 3.02 17.39
C ARG A 106 9.33 1.68 17.27
N GLU A 107 9.07 0.96 16.20
CA GLU A 107 9.74 -0.28 15.89
C GLU A 107 11.14 -0.07 15.26
N GLY A 108 11.59 1.17 15.02
CA GLY A 108 12.86 1.48 14.37
C GLY A 108 12.92 0.98 12.92
N LEU A 109 11.83 1.20 12.16
CA LEU A 109 11.69 0.91 10.74
C LEU A 109 11.31 2.19 9.99
N SER A 110 12.18 3.21 10.09
CA SER A 110 11.96 4.55 9.56
C SER A 110 11.68 4.57 8.05
N GLU A 111 12.35 3.72 7.27
CA GLU A 111 12.17 3.60 5.83
C GLU A 111 10.74 3.12 5.48
N LEU A 112 10.25 2.13 6.22
CA LEU A 112 8.88 1.61 6.04
C LEU A 112 7.83 2.56 6.61
N ALA A 113 8.18 3.35 7.63
CA ALA A 113 7.32 4.37 8.20
C ALA A 113 6.98 5.44 7.15
N GLN A 114 7.95 5.91 6.34
CA GLN A 114 7.70 6.84 5.25
C GLN A 114 6.69 6.24 4.26
N VAL A 115 6.88 5.01 3.83
CA VAL A 115 5.95 4.33 2.91
C VAL A 115 4.54 4.26 3.48
N SER A 116 4.39 3.99 4.78
CA SER A 116 3.08 4.03 5.43
C SER A 116 2.42 5.41 5.37
N MET A 117 3.18 6.51 5.45
CA MET A 117 2.66 7.86 5.27
C MET A 117 2.29 8.19 3.83
N THR A 118 3.11 7.76 2.86
CA THR A 118 3.04 8.25 1.48
C THR A 118 2.13 7.44 0.58
N HIS A 119 1.85 6.15 0.92
CA HIS A 119 1.15 5.22 0.01
C HIS A 119 -0.25 5.70 -0.42
N THR A 120 -0.94 6.47 0.43
CA THR A 120 -2.30 6.96 0.16
C THR A 120 -2.32 8.25 -0.67
N TYR A 121 -1.21 8.99 -0.71
CA TYR A 121 -1.14 10.33 -1.30
C TYR A 121 -0.42 10.32 -2.65
N TYR A 122 -1.18 10.12 -3.73
CA TYR A 122 -0.66 10.13 -5.10
C TYR A 122 -0.45 11.56 -5.58
N GLY A 123 0.79 12.01 -5.59
CA GLY A 123 1.13 13.36 -6.00
C GLY A 123 0.61 14.42 -5.01
N TYR A 124 1.47 15.28 -4.58
CA TYR A 124 1.30 16.28 -3.52
C TYR A 124 0.09 17.22 -3.63
N LYS A 125 -0.48 17.36 -4.83
CA LYS A 125 -1.60 18.30 -5.11
C LYS A 125 -2.94 17.90 -4.48
N GLN A 126 -3.04 16.71 -3.90
CA GLN A 126 -4.31 16.19 -3.39
C GLN A 126 -4.53 16.50 -1.92
N ILE A 127 -3.46 16.79 -1.21
CA ILE A 127 -3.50 17.20 0.18
C ILE A 127 -4.21 18.55 0.36
N GLU A 128 -4.40 19.31 -0.71
CA GLU A 128 -5.09 20.61 -0.70
C GLU A 128 -6.63 20.52 -0.74
N ARG A 129 -7.21 19.32 -0.91
CA ARG A 129 -8.67 19.16 -0.97
C ARG A 129 -9.30 19.00 0.42
N ALA A 130 -10.04 19.99 0.86
CA ALA A 130 -10.69 20.06 2.15
C ALA A 130 -11.59 18.85 2.50
N GLU A 131 -12.08 18.12 1.50
CA GLU A 131 -12.99 16.98 1.66
C GLU A 131 -12.36 15.76 2.37
N PHE A 132 -11.02 15.67 2.41
CA PHE A 132 -10.28 14.61 3.09
C PHE A 132 -10.10 14.85 4.58
N TRP A 133 -10.30 16.07 5.03
CA TRP A 133 -9.73 16.56 6.25
C TRP A 133 -10.67 16.42 7.45
N GLU A 134 -11.97 16.34 7.20
CA GLU A 134 -12.95 16.17 8.27
C GLU A 134 -12.74 14.87 9.05
N GLU A 135 -12.29 13.79 8.38
CA GLU A 135 -12.03 12.51 9.01
C GLU A 135 -10.68 12.45 9.76
N LEU A 136 -9.70 13.29 9.39
CA LEU A 136 -8.37 13.30 10.02
C LEU A 136 -8.35 14.07 11.34
N GLY A 137 -9.15 15.12 11.44
CA GLY A 137 -9.02 16.14 12.48
C GLY A 137 -7.81 17.07 12.26
N PRO A 138 -7.82 18.27 12.85
CA PRO A 138 -6.87 19.34 12.51
C PRO A 138 -5.41 18.97 12.79
N GLU A 139 -5.08 18.35 13.91
CA GLU A 139 -3.70 18.00 14.27
C GLU A 139 -3.10 16.96 13.33
N SER A 140 -3.88 15.95 12.96
CA SER A 140 -3.45 14.91 12.02
C SER A 140 -3.27 15.47 10.61
N LEU A 141 -4.11 16.43 10.24
CA LEU A 141 -4.03 17.13 8.98
C LEU A 141 -2.75 17.95 8.88
N ASP A 142 -2.49 18.81 9.87
CA ASP A 142 -1.31 19.67 9.91
C ASP A 142 -0.04 18.82 9.84
N PHE A 143 0.02 17.74 10.64
CA PHE A 143 1.13 16.80 10.60
C PHE A 143 1.33 16.19 9.20
N THR A 144 0.25 15.71 8.58
CA THR A 144 0.32 15.09 7.25
C THR A 144 0.78 16.09 6.19
N GLN A 145 0.24 17.30 6.22
CA GLN A 145 0.62 18.36 5.28
C GLN A 145 2.08 18.75 5.42
N ASP A 146 2.56 18.94 6.64
CA ASP A 146 3.94 19.31 6.90
C ASP A 146 4.91 18.18 6.55
N TYR A 147 4.54 16.93 6.86
CA TYR A 147 5.32 15.76 6.46
C TYR A 147 5.46 15.68 4.93
N MET A 148 4.35 15.77 4.22
CA MET A 148 4.34 15.64 2.76
C MET A 148 5.03 16.81 2.01
N LYS A 149 5.16 17.96 2.61
CA LYS A 149 5.95 19.09 2.04
C LYS A 149 7.44 18.78 1.97
N VAL A 150 7.95 17.97 2.92
CA VAL A 150 9.39 17.71 3.07
C VAL A 150 9.77 16.27 2.69
N ALA A 151 8.81 15.39 2.52
CA ALA A 151 9.06 14.00 2.14
C ALA A 151 9.64 13.90 0.73
N GLU A 152 10.80 13.26 0.61
CA GLU A 152 11.38 12.91 -0.67
C GLU A 152 10.83 11.54 -1.12
N ILE A 153 10.05 11.54 -2.20
CA ILE A 153 9.41 10.31 -2.72
C ILE A 153 10.43 9.44 -3.45
N SER A 154 10.58 8.22 -3.01
CA SER A 154 11.48 7.21 -3.58
C SER A 154 10.76 6.26 -4.54
N ASP A 155 11.53 5.41 -5.23
CA ASP A 155 10.96 4.31 -5.98
C ASP A 155 10.17 3.33 -5.09
N LEU A 156 10.56 3.18 -3.82
CA LEU A 156 9.85 2.33 -2.88
C LEU A 156 8.44 2.85 -2.58
N ASP A 157 8.32 4.17 -2.37
CA ASP A 157 7.02 4.83 -2.18
C ASP A 157 6.11 4.64 -3.40
N LEU A 158 6.64 4.92 -4.60
CA LEU A 158 5.90 4.77 -5.85
C LEU A 158 5.50 3.30 -6.11
N LEU A 159 6.40 2.37 -5.81
CA LEU A 159 6.16 0.94 -6.00
C LEU A 159 5.03 0.44 -5.11
N VAL A 160 5.00 0.87 -3.85
CA VAL A 160 3.92 0.51 -2.92
C VAL A 160 2.61 1.18 -3.31
N GLN A 161 2.62 2.44 -3.73
CA GLN A 161 1.42 3.11 -4.28
C GLN A 161 0.82 2.31 -5.45
N LEU A 162 1.66 1.86 -6.37
CA LEU A 162 1.23 1.04 -7.50
C LEU A 162 0.69 -0.32 -7.03
N ALA A 163 1.44 -1.01 -6.18
CA ALA A 163 1.10 -2.34 -5.70
C ALA A 163 -0.19 -2.36 -4.87
N ASP A 164 -0.44 -1.34 -4.04
CA ASP A 164 -1.70 -1.16 -3.30
C ASP A 164 -2.90 -1.05 -4.24
N ASN A 165 -2.72 -0.36 -5.38
CA ASN A 165 -3.74 -0.22 -6.42
C ASN A 165 -3.78 -1.36 -7.44
N MET A 166 -3.05 -2.43 -7.20
CA MET A 166 -3.16 -3.72 -7.88
C MET A 166 -3.55 -4.84 -6.92
N GLY A 167 -3.23 -4.68 -5.62
CA GLY A 167 -3.50 -5.65 -4.57
C GLY A 167 -4.96 -5.61 -4.10
N HIS A 168 -5.62 -6.76 -4.07
CA HIS A 168 -6.93 -6.94 -3.47
C HIS A 168 -6.91 -8.16 -2.54
N ALA A 169 -7.84 -8.23 -1.58
CA ALA A 169 -7.92 -9.41 -0.69
C ALA A 169 -8.16 -10.74 -1.45
N MET A 170 -8.70 -10.67 -2.65
CA MET A 170 -8.95 -11.83 -3.51
C MET A 170 -7.79 -12.17 -4.46
N GLY A 171 -6.77 -11.30 -4.59
CA GLY A 171 -5.62 -11.49 -5.47
C GLY A 171 -5.17 -10.21 -6.16
N VAL A 172 -4.47 -10.34 -7.28
CA VAL A 172 -3.98 -9.20 -8.07
C VAL A 172 -5.03 -8.80 -9.10
N MET A 173 -5.25 -7.50 -9.25
CA MET A 173 -6.16 -6.89 -10.23
C MET A 173 -5.40 -5.93 -11.15
N THR A 174 -6.01 -5.55 -12.28
CA THR A 174 -5.54 -4.38 -13.01
C THR A 174 -5.84 -3.11 -12.19
N ILE A 175 -5.11 -2.03 -12.47
CA ILE A 175 -5.37 -0.71 -11.87
C ILE A 175 -6.84 -0.30 -12.13
N SER A 176 -7.34 -0.53 -13.34
CA SER A 176 -8.71 -0.14 -13.71
C SER A 176 -9.77 -0.91 -12.90
N ASP A 177 -9.60 -2.23 -12.75
CA ASP A 177 -10.54 -3.06 -12.00
C ASP A 177 -10.51 -2.70 -10.51
N ARG A 178 -9.30 -2.53 -9.95
CA ARG A 178 -9.13 -2.14 -8.55
C ARG A 178 -9.69 -0.74 -8.27
N PHE A 179 -9.48 0.20 -9.19
CA PHE A 179 -10.02 1.54 -9.08
C PHE A 179 -11.55 1.55 -9.15
N SER A 180 -12.14 0.73 -10.02
CA SER A 180 -13.59 0.55 -10.08
C SER A 180 -14.16 -0.02 -8.78
N ASP A 181 -13.49 -1.01 -8.17
CA ASP A 181 -13.85 -1.55 -6.86
C ASP A 181 -13.82 -0.47 -5.76
N ILE A 182 -12.78 0.37 -5.75
CA ILE A 182 -12.65 1.48 -4.81
C ILE A 182 -13.78 2.50 -5.01
N LEU A 183 -14.10 2.86 -6.27
CA LEU A 183 -15.18 3.79 -6.59
C LEU A 183 -16.55 3.27 -6.13
N ILE A 184 -16.82 1.98 -6.32
CA ILE A 184 -18.10 1.36 -5.90
C ILE A 184 -18.23 1.42 -4.37
N ARG A 185 -17.15 1.17 -3.62
CA ARG A 185 -17.19 1.14 -2.15
C ARG A 185 -17.18 2.51 -1.49
N HIS A 186 -16.47 3.48 -2.07
CA HIS A 186 -16.16 4.77 -1.43
C HIS A 186 -16.69 5.98 -2.20
N GLY A 187 -17.29 5.79 -3.39
CA GLY A 187 -17.79 6.88 -4.24
C GLY A 187 -16.69 7.65 -4.98
N ILE A 188 -17.12 8.69 -5.75
CA ILE A 188 -16.26 9.38 -6.75
C ILE A 188 -15.32 10.42 -6.11
N ARG A 189 -14.84 10.25 -4.91
CA ARG A 189 -14.00 11.26 -4.27
C ARG A 189 -12.63 11.49 -4.93
N PHE A 190 -12.18 10.62 -5.90
CA PHE A 190 -10.78 10.55 -6.36
C PHE A 190 -10.56 10.35 -7.86
N ALA A 191 -11.43 10.80 -8.74
CA ALA A 191 -11.55 10.17 -10.03
C ALA A 191 -10.40 10.36 -11.05
N GLY A 192 -10.08 11.51 -11.52
CA GLY A 192 -9.34 11.60 -12.81
C GLY A 192 -7.81 11.62 -12.69
N ASP A 193 -7.30 12.44 -11.80
CA ASP A 193 -5.87 12.71 -11.69
C ASP A 193 -5.11 11.56 -11.02
N HIS A 194 -5.75 10.86 -10.08
CA HIS A 194 -5.19 9.66 -9.45
C HIS A 194 -4.95 8.54 -10.44
N LEU A 195 -5.97 8.19 -11.21
CA LEU A 195 -5.86 7.11 -12.19
C LEU A 195 -4.77 7.43 -13.23
N ARG A 196 -4.68 8.70 -13.66
CA ARG A 196 -3.63 9.15 -14.58
C ARG A 196 -2.24 8.99 -13.98
N GLU A 197 -2.09 9.36 -12.71
CA GLU A 197 -0.80 9.23 -12.02
C GLU A 197 -0.41 7.77 -11.80
N LEU A 198 -1.33 6.91 -11.39
CA LEU A 198 -1.09 5.48 -11.27
C LEU A 198 -0.62 4.85 -12.58
N PHE A 199 -1.22 5.23 -13.73
CA PHE A 199 -0.74 4.75 -15.02
C PHE A 199 0.64 5.29 -15.39
N ARG A 200 1.00 6.51 -14.98
CA ARG A 200 2.37 7.02 -15.13
C ARG A 200 3.38 6.22 -14.30
N ILE A 201 3.03 5.95 -13.05
CA ILE A 201 3.84 5.11 -12.16
C ILE A 201 3.99 3.70 -12.76
N LYS A 202 2.89 3.12 -13.25
CA LYS A 202 2.95 1.83 -13.94
C LYS A 202 3.90 1.85 -15.14
N GLN A 203 3.79 2.84 -16.03
CA GLN A 203 4.67 2.98 -17.20
C GLN A 203 6.14 3.13 -16.79
N TYR A 204 6.40 3.83 -15.67
CA TYR A 204 7.74 3.94 -15.13
C TYR A 204 8.31 2.58 -14.72
N PHE A 205 7.54 1.76 -14.01
CA PHE A 205 7.97 0.43 -13.60
C PHE A 205 7.97 -0.58 -14.76
N ASP A 206 7.06 -0.50 -15.74
CA ASP A 206 7.12 -1.28 -16.98
C ASP A 206 8.47 -1.07 -17.67
N LYS A 207 8.91 0.18 -17.78
CA LYS A 207 10.19 0.54 -18.39
C LYS A 207 11.39 0.02 -17.59
N LYS A 208 11.35 0.15 -16.25
CA LYS A 208 12.42 -0.36 -15.38
C LYS A 208 12.52 -1.89 -15.42
N ALA A 209 11.39 -2.56 -15.40
CA ALA A 209 11.33 -4.03 -15.47
C ALA A 209 11.55 -4.60 -16.88
N GLY A 210 11.52 -3.77 -17.92
CA GLY A 210 11.64 -4.22 -19.31
C GLY A 210 10.46 -5.05 -19.81
N ILE A 211 9.35 -5.05 -19.10
CA ILE A 211 8.15 -5.84 -19.38
C ILE A 211 6.90 -5.08 -18.93
N ASN A 212 5.74 -5.36 -19.52
CA ASN A 212 4.48 -4.94 -18.92
C ASN A 212 4.28 -5.70 -17.62
N ILE A 213 4.28 -5.02 -16.48
CA ILE A 213 4.21 -5.66 -15.14
C ILE A 213 2.96 -6.50 -14.95
N TYR A 214 1.86 -6.28 -15.69
CA TYR A 214 0.68 -7.15 -15.64
C TYR A 214 0.99 -8.57 -16.11
N GLU A 215 2.01 -8.76 -16.96
CA GLU A 215 2.43 -10.10 -17.39
C GLU A 215 2.95 -10.96 -16.24
N LEU A 216 3.55 -10.33 -15.21
CA LEU A 216 4.01 -11.02 -14.01
C LEU A 216 2.85 -11.67 -13.23
N PHE A 217 1.64 -11.18 -13.43
CA PHE A 217 0.43 -11.58 -12.69
C PHE A 217 -0.71 -12.00 -13.62
N ARG A 218 -0.42 -12.31 -14.89
CA ARG A 218 -1.42 -12.58 -15.93
C ARG A 218 -2.51 -13.56 -15.50
N GLU A 219 -2.13 -14.74 -15.01
CA GLU A 219 -3.10 -15.77 -14.61
C GLU A 219 -3.94 -15.35 -13.42
N GLU A 220 -3.35 -14.63 -12.48
CA GLU A 220 -4.04 -14.16 -11.30
C GLU A 220 -5.02 -13.03 -11.62
N ILE A 221 -4.63 -12.09 -12.49
CA ILE A 221 -5.50 -11.02 -12.99
C ILE A 221 -6.70 -11.62 -13.74
N ILE A 222 -6.47 -12.59 -14.64
CA ILE A 222 -7.56 -13.28 -15.35
C ILE A 222 -8.52 -13.93 -14.35
N ARG A 223 -7.99 -14.64 -13.36
CA ARG A 223 -8.81 -15.29 -12.35
C ARG A 223 -9.64 -14.29 -11.55
N THR A 224 -9.05 -13.19 -11.08
CA THR A 224 -9.76 -12.18 -10.29
C THR A 224 -10.79 -11.42 -11.11
N THR A 225 -10.54 -11.13 -12.38
CA THR A 225 -11.49 -10.49 -13.31
C THR A 225 -12.67 -11.40 -13.63
N MET A 226 -12.47 -12.72 -13.66
CA MET A 226 -13.55 -13.71 -13.89
C MET A 226 -14.36 -14.03 -12.63
N MET A 227 -13.91 -13.61 -11.46
CA MET A 227 -14.72 -13.71 -10.25
C MET A 227 -15.85 -12.69 -10.34
N GLU A 228 -17.11 -13.18 -10.40
CA GLU A 228 -18.28 -12.29 -10.45
C GLU A 228 -18.25 -11.26 -9.32
N PRO A 229 -18.75 -10.03 -9.57
CA PRO A 229 -18.85 -8.95 -8.57
C PRO A 229 -19.65 -9.33 -7.30
N ASN A 230 -20.28 -10.48 -7.27
CA ASN A 230 -21.10 -11.00 -6.19
C ASN A 230 -20.39 -11.13 -4.82
N GLY A 231 -19.06 -11.13 -4.78
CA GLY A 231 -18.32 -11.05 -3.52
C GLY A 231 -18.49 -9.73 -2.79
N VAL A 232 -18.65 -8.63 -3.53
CA VAL A 232 -18.82 -7.27 -2.99
C VAL A 232 -20.25 -7.01 -2.53
N MET A 233 -21.25 -7.66 -3.15
CA MET A 233 -22.66 -7.48 -2.79
C MET A 233 -23.09 -8.31 -1.56
N ARG A 234 -22.46 -9.45 -1.27
CA ARG A 234 -22.84 -10.31 -0.14
C ARG A 234 -22.49 -9.74 1.23
N GLU A 235 -21.46 -8.90 1.34
CA GLU A 235 -21.13 -8.26 2.62
C GLU A 235 -22.16 -7.21 3.07
N LYS A 236 -22.95 -6.64 2.15
CA LYS A 236 -24.03 -5.70 2.50
C LYS A 236 -25.35 -6.37 2.86
N GLN A 237 -25.61 -7.59 2.41
CA GLN A 237 -26.86 -8.32 2.74
C GLN A 237 -26.84 -8.93 4.14
N ASN A 238 -25.69 -9.30 4.68
CA ASN A 238 -25.60 -9.87 6.05
C ASN A 238 -25.77 -8.84 7.19
N VAL A 239 -25.85 -7.54 6.88
CA VAL A 239 -26.08 -6.49 7.91
C VAL A 239 -27.56 -6.11 8.03
N THR A 240 -28.40 -6.49 7.04
CA THR A 240 -29.81 -6.12 7.05
C THR A 240 -30.77 -7.23 7.52
N ASP A 241 -30.32 -8.49 7.58
CA ASP A 241 -31.18 -9.62 8.01
C ASP A 241 -31.18 -9.88 9.53
N GLU A 242 -30.30 -9.23 10.30
CA GLU A 242 -30.31 -9.40 11.78
C GLU A 242 -31.21 -8.39 12.52
N THR A 243 -31.92 -7.49 11.83
CA THR A 243 -32.76 -6.46 12.46
C THR A 243 -34.26 -6.64 12.25
N GLU A 244 -34.74 -7.68 11.58
CA GLU A 244 -36.18 -7.92 11.38
C GLU A 244 -36.79 -9.08 12.20
N GLU A 245 -36.05 -9.73 13.08
CA GLU A 245 -36.60 -10.79 13.96
C GLU A 245 -36.78 -10.37 15.43
N SER A 246 -37.00 -9.09 15.71
CA SER A 246 -37.44 -8.66 17.05
C SER A 246 -38.44 -7.52 16.98
N LEU A 247 -39.69 -7.83 16.58
CA LEU A 247 -40.92 -7.12 16.95
C LEU A 247 -42.06 -8.11 17.09
#